data_0f2a9352ed119b311aa53091028eb67d
#
_entry.id   0f2a9352ed119b311aa53091028eb67d
#
_cell.length_a   1.000
_cell.length_b   1.000
_cell.length_c   1.000
_cell.angle_alpha   90.00
_cell.angle_beta   90.00
_cell.angle_gamma   90.00
#
_symmetry.space_group_name_H-M   'P 1'
#
loop_
_entity.id
_entity.type
_entity.pdbx_description
1 polymer ?
#
loop_
_entity_poly.entity_id
_entity_poly.type
_entity_poly.pdbx_seq_one_letter_code
_entity_poly.pdbx_strand_id
1 'polypeptide(L)'
;MKISVIIPTYKPQSYIWECLDSLCSQTFPKSDFEVILVLNGCKEPYDGQIREYMSNHPDVQWNFIQTDEGGVSNARNIALDVAKGEYVVFIDDDDKISEPFLQRMLDAVAEGAIPICKMVAFDDKTSLPIPYWSDVFWENHTVGQRLRKMEARTYLSTACLKLIPMKYIGERRFDRRFKNGEDALFAFSISDKIQYLCLADSSAIYYRRVRENSAFTKKRSRWQKMSNGIRLVAAYSKLYFAAPCKYSFPFYLTRILATLRAALCE
;
A
#
# COMPACT_ATOMS: atom_id res chain seq x y z
N MET A 1 -11.90 -14.47 -9.30
CA MET A 1 -11.52 -13.25 -8.58
C MET A 1 -10.27 -12.67 -9.21
N LYS A 2 -10.34 -11.45 -9.70
CA LYS A 2 -9.19 -10.78 -10.33
C LYS A 2 -8.36 -9.99 -9.32
N ILE A 3 -9.04 -9.23 -8.45
CA ILE A 3 -8.37 -8.31 -7.53
C ILE A 3 -8.85 -8.55 -6.09
N SER A 4 -7.91 -8.66 -5.14
CA SER A 4 -8.17 -8.53 -3.71
C SER A 4 -7.72 -7.14 -3.26
N VAL A 5 -8.68 -6.34 -2.79
CA VAL A 5 -8.43 -5.03 -2.17
C VAL A 5 -8.24 -5.25 -0.67
N ILE A 6 -7.09 -4.89 -0.14
CA ILE A 6 -6.72 -5.12 1.26
C ILE A 6 -6.72 -3.79 2.02
N ILE A 7 -7.55 -3.70 3.06
CA ILE A 7 -7.70 -2.52 3.91
C ILE A 7 -7.43 -2.89 5.37
N PRO A 8 -6.25 -2.56 5.91
CA PRO A 8 -6.00 -2.64 7.34
C PRO A 8 -6.66 -1.45 8.03
N THR A 9 -7.45 -1.67 9.08
CA THR A 9 -8.05 -0.57 9.85
C THR A 9 -7.84 -0.73 11.35
N TYR A 10 -7.60 0.40 12.03
CA TYR A 10 -7.39 0.48 13.46
C TYR A 10 -8.03 1.73 14.04
N LYS A 11 -9.08 1.56 14.85
CA LYS A 11 -9.84 2.67 15.43
C LYS A 11 -10.22 3.72 14.38
N PRO A 12 -10.92 3.28 13.31
CA PRO A 12 -11.29 4.18 12.22
C PRO A 12 -12.16 5.34 12.71
N GLN A 13 -12.05 6.46 12.02
CA GLN A 13 -12.94 7.61 12.19
C GLN A 13 -13.88 7.68 10.98
N SER A 14 -14.60 8.79 10.81
CA SER A 14 -15.57 8.96 9.72
C SER A 14 -14.99 8.78 8.31
N TYR A 15 -13.71 9.00 8.13
CA TYR A 15 -13.03 8.84 6.83
C TYR A 15 -13.11 7.41 6.25
N ILE A 16 -13.31 6.39 7.09
CA ILE A 16 -13.43 5.01 6.60
C ILE A 16 -14.61 4.86 5.65
N TRP A 17 -15.70 5.58 5.89
CA TRP A 17 -16.87 5.51 5.03
C TRP A 17 -16.59 6.02 3.63
N GLU A 18 -15.83 7.13 3.49
CA GLU A 18 -15.37 7.62 2.18
C GLU A 18 -14.47 6.60 1.47
N CYS A 19 -13.62 5.91 2.21
CA CYS A 19 -12.80 4.82 1.67
C CYS A 19 -13.69 3.71 1.11
N LEU A 20 -14.63 3.20 1.90
CA LEU A 20 -15.52 2.12 1.49
C LEU A 20 -16.48 2.54 0.37
N ASP A 21 -17.03 3.77 0.40
CA ASP A 21 -17.86 4.35 -0.66
C ASP A 21 -17.11 4.38 -2.00
N SER A 22 -15.81 4.70 -1.97
CA SER A 22 -14.98 4.69 -3.18
C SER A 22 -14.81 3.30 -3.80
N LEU A 23 -14.99 2.24 -3.02
CA LEU A 23 -15.00 0.86 -3.51
C LEU A 23 -16.39 0.44 -4.01
N CYS A 24 -17.45 0.91 -3.35
CA CYS A 24 -18.82 0.71 -3.80
C CYS A 24 -19.07 1.38 -5.17
N SER A 25 -18.41 2.51 -5.45
CA SER A 25 -18.55 3.26 -6.70
C SER A 25 -17.63 2.78 -7.84
N GLN A 26 -16.83 1.73 -7.64
CA GLN A 26 -15.94 1.24 -8.70
C GLN A 26 -16.73 0.80 -9.94
N THR A 27 -16.27 1.22 -11.13
CA THR A 27 -16.82 0.79 -12.43
C THR A 27 -16.37 -0.63 -12.83
N PHE A 28 -15.40 -1.18 -12.15
CA PHE A 28 -14.95 -2.57 -12.32
C PHE A 28 -16.01 -3.55 -11.79
N PRO A 29 -16.29 -4.68 -12.48
CA PRO A 29 -17.34 -5.61 -12.07
C PRO A 29 -17.19 -6.08 -10.62
N LYS A 30 -18.24 -5.92 -9.83
CA LYS A 30 -18.26 -6.31 -8.40
C LYS A 30 -18.00 -7.80 -8.18
N SER A 31 -18.32 -8.64 -9.18
CA SER A 31 -18.00 -10.08 -9.17
C SER A 31 -16.51 -10.39 -9.28
N ASP A 32 -15.72 -9.45 -9.77
CA ASP A 32 -14.30 -9.67 -10.12
C ASP A 32 -13.32 -9.14 -9.08
N PHE A 33 -13.79 -8.46 -8.04
CA PHE A 33 -12.95 -8.09 -6.91
C PHE A 33 -13.60 -8.40 -5.56
N GLU A 34 -12.78 -8.60 -4.55
CA GLU A 34 -13.18 -8.69 -3.15
C GLU A 34 -12.51 -7.58 -2.34
N VAL A 35 -13.15 -7.18 -1.25
CA VAL A 35 -12.60 -6.24 -0.26
C VAL A 35 -12.35 -6.98 1.04
N ILE A 36 -11.09 -7.11 1.41
CA ILE A 36 -10.67 -7.74 2.67
C ILE A 36 -10.35 -6.63 3.66
N LEU A 37 -11.31 -6.36 4.55
CA LEU A 37 -11.18 -5.36 5.61
C LEU A 37 -10.77 -6.04 6.91
N VAL A 38 -9.60 -5.67 7.44
CA VAL A 38 -9.09 -6.24 8.69
C VAL A 38 -9.11 -5.19 9.79
N LEU A 39 -10.10 -5.29 10.69
CA LEU A 39 -10.16 -4.50 11.93
C LEU A 39 -9.20 -5.12 12.95
N ASN A 40 -8.12 -4.39 13.28
CA ASN A 40 -7.07 -4.89 14.14
C ASN A 40 -7.00 -4.12 15.47
N GLY A 41 -6.85 -4.85 16.58
CA GLY A 41 -6.75 -4.31 17.93
C GLY A 41 -8.11 -4.12 18.60
N CYS A 42 -8.71 -2.94 18.49
CA CYS A 42 -9.94 -2.63 19.21
C CYS A 42 -11.18 -3.05 18.39
N LYS A 43 -12.02 -3.90 18.95
CA LYS A 43 -13.26 -4.37 18.33
C LYS A 43 -14.39 -3.33 18.43
N GLU A 44 -14.69 -2.92 19.64
CA GLU A 44 -15.80 -1.99 19.90
C GLU A 44 -15.39 -0.52 19.80
N PRO A 45 -16.23 0.37 19.27
CA PRO A 45 -17.58 0.14 18.73
C PRO A 45 -17.59 -0.21 17.23
N TYR A 46 -16.46 -0.44 16.62
CA TYR A 46 -16.22 -0.44 15.15
C TYR A 46 -16.79 -1.66 14.45
N ASP A 47 -16.76 -2.85 15.07
CA ASP A 47 -17.22 -4.11 14.47
C ASP A 47 -18.69 -4.02 14.02
N GLY A 48 -19.58 -3.57 14.91
CA GLY A 48 -20.99 -3.42 14.59
C GLY A 48 -21.25 -2.43 13.47
N GLN A 49 -20.60 -1.27 13.51
CA GLN A 49 -20.74 -0.21 12.50
C GLN A 49 -20.27 -0.67 11.11
N ILE A 50 -19.14 -1.38 11.04
CA ILE A 50 -18.60 -1.91 9.79
C ILE A 50 -19.54 -2.98 9.21
N ARG A 51 -20.04 -3.90 10.02
CA ARG A 51 -21.00 -4.93 9.58
C ARG A 51 -22.31 -4.35 9.08
N GLU A 52 -22.81 -3.33 9.75
CA GLU A 52 -24.01 -2.61 9.31
C GLU A 52 -23.76 -1.94 7.95
N TYR A 53 -22.62 -1.25 7.77
CA TYR A 53 -22.26 -0.68 6.48
C TYR A 53 -22.21 -1.74 5.37
N MET A 54 -21.56 -2.86 5.61
CA MET A 54 -21.45 -3.96 4.63
C MET A 54 -22.80 -4.57 4.28
N SER A 55 -23.70 -4.71 5.26
CA SER A 55 -25.06 -5.23 5.01
C SER A 55 -25.90 -4.33 4.12
N ASN A 56 -25.62 -3.01 4.12
CA ASN A 56 -26.26 -2.04 3.25
C ASN A 56 -25.66 -1.98 1.83
N HIS A 57 -24.51 -2.66 1.59
CA HIS A 57 -23.83 -2.73 0.30
C HIS A 57 -23.56 -4.19 -0.12
N PRO A 58 -24.62 -5.02 -0.30
CA PRO A 58 -24.48 -6.46 -0.52
C PRO A 58 -23.94 -6.84 -1.91
N ASP A 59 -23.83 -5.88 -2.82
CA ASP A 59 -23.28 -6.05 -4.17
C ASP A 59 -21.75 -6.17 -4.18
N VAL A 60 -21.06 -5.70 -3.14
CA VAL A 60 -19.62 -5.83 -2.99
C VAL A 60 -19.26 -7.12 -2.24
N GLN A 61 -18.25 -7.83 -2.70
CA GLN A 61 -17.79 -9.05 -2.03
C GLN A 61 -16.89 -8.70 -0.83
N TRP A 62 -17.53 -8.54 0.32
CA TRP A 62 -16.85 -8.23 1.58
C TRP A 62 -16.29 -9.48 2.26
N ASN A 63 -15.05 -9.38 2.73
CA ASN A 63 -14.41 -10.33 3.64
C ASN A 63 -13.93 -9.55 4.86
N PHE A 64 -14.73 -9.54 5.93
CA PHE A 64 -14.43 -8.79 7.15
C PHE A 64 -13.79 -9.70 8.20
N ILE A 65 -12.64 -9.31 8.68
CA ILE A 65 -11.88 -10.04 9.68
C ILE A 65 -11.59 -9.11 10.87
N GLN A 66 -11.90 -9.55 12.07
CA GLN A 66 -11.51 -8.86 13.31
C GLN A 66 -10.41 -9.66 13.99
N THR A 67 -9.39 -8.96 14.52
CA THR A 67 -8.31 -9.55 15.31
C THR A 67 -7.97 -8.64 16.49
N ASP A 68 -7.73 -9.21 17.66
CA ASP A 68 -7.32 -8.45 18.85
C ASP A 68 -5.86 -8.00 18.77
N GLU A 69 -5.08 -8.62 17.89
CA GLU A 69 -3.69 -8.28 17.72
C GLU A 69 -3.53 -7.07 16.78
N GLY A 70 -3.13 -5.92 17.36
CA GLY A 70 -2.93 -4.68 16.63
C GLY A 70 -1.65 -4.66 15.80
N GLY A 71 -1.68 -3.91 14.70
CA GLY A 71 -0.54 -3.64 13.84
C GLY A 71 -0.85 -3.78 12.35
N VAL A 72 -0.51 -2.76 11.57
CA VAL A 72 -0.78 -2.69 10.12
C VAL A 72 -0.16 -3.88 9.37
N SER A 73 1.07 -4.25 9.69
CA SER A 73 1.74 -5.43 9.10
C SER A 73 0.99 -6.72 9.39
N ASN A 74 0.47 -6.89 10.63
CA ASN A 74 -0.32 -8.05 11.00
C ASN A 74 -1.62 -8.11 10.21
N ALA A 75 -2.35 -7.00 10.17
CA ALA A 75 -3.61 -6.91 9.43
C ALA A 75 -3.43 -7.21 7.93
N ARG A 76 -2.39 -6.63 7.29
CA ARG A 76 -2.07 -6.91 5.89
C ARG A 76 -1.69 -8.38 5.66
N ASN A 77 -0.96 -9.00 6.58
CA ASN A 77 -0.58 -10.41 6.48
C ASN A 77 -1.82 -11.33 6.59
N ILE A 78 -2.70 -11.09 7.56
CA ILE A 78 -3.97 -11.82 7.70
C ILE A 78 -4.79 -11.74 6.40
N ALA A 79 -4.88 -10.54 5.81
CA ALA A 79 -5.58 -10.35 4.56
C ALA A 79 -4.92 -11.10 3.39
N LEU A 80 -3.58 -11.09 3.30
CA LEU A 80 -2.84 -11.83 2.29
C LEU A 80 -3.02 -13.34 2.39
N ASP A 81 -3.24 -13.87 3.61
CA ASP A 81 -3.44 -15.31 3.83
C ASP A 81 -4.80 -15.82 3.32
N VAL A 82 -5.78 -14.93 3.16
CA VAL A 82 -7.14 -15.29 2.70
C VAL A 82 -7.48 -14.71 1.32
N ALA A 83 -6.61 -13.88 0.75
CA ALA A 83 -6.83 -13.23 -0.53
C ALA A 83 -6.91 -14.23 -1.68
N LYS A 84 -7.95 -14.10 -2.53
CA LYS A 84 -8.25 -15.00 -3.65
C LYS A 84 -7.95 -14.39 -5.02
N GLY A 85 -7.64 -13.09 -5.05
CA GLY A 85 -7.36 -12.35 -6.29
C GLY A 85 -6.04 -12.76 -6.94
N GLU A 86 -6.01 -12.72 -8.26
CA GLU A 86 -4.77 -12.86 -9.04
C GLU A 86 -3.82 -11.70 -8.73
N TYR A 87 -4.39 -10.55 -8.36
CA TYR A 87 -3.69 -9.31 -8.01
C TYR A 87 -4.16 -8.79 -6.66
N VAL A 88 -3.27 -8.07 -6.00
CA VAL A 88 -3.52 -7.39 -4.73
C VAL A 88 -3.27 -5.90 -4.86
N VAL A 89 -4.17 -5.11 -4.30
CA VAL A 89 -3.97 -3.68 -4.05
C VAL A 89 -4.19 -3.38 -2.57
N PHE A 90 -3.29 -2.61 -1.96
CA PHE A 90 -3.44 -2.12 -0.60
C PHE A 90 -4.01 -0.71 -0.62
N ILE A 91 -4.97 -0.45 0.24
CA ILE A 91 -5.56 0.88 0.44
C ILE A 91 -5.58 1.15 1.95
N ASP A 92 -5.09 2.31 2.37
CA ASP A 92 -5.18 2.71 3.76
C ASP A 92 -6.61 3.20 4.06
N ASP A 93 -7.12 2.96 5.26
CA ASP A 93 -8.53 3.19 5.63
C ASP A 93 -8.93 4.68 5.70
N ASP A 94 -7.95 5.58 5.63
CA ASP A 94 -8.15 7.04 5.58
C ASP A 94 -8.03 7.64 4.16
N ASP A 95 -7.76 6.80 3.15
CA ASP A 95 -7.60 7.19 1.76
C ASP A 95 -8.81 6.75 0.91
N LYS A 96 -8.88 7.19 -0.35
CA LYS A 96 -9.91 6.78 -1.30
C LYS A 96 -9.36 6.68 -2.72
N ILE A 97 -10.10 6.02 -3.60
CA ILE A 97 -9.71 5.80 -5.00
C ILE A 97 -10.75 6.35 -5.98
N SER A 98 -10.34 6.67 -7.19
CA SER A 98 -11.26 7.08 -8.26
C SER A 98 -12.13 5.92 -8.74
N GLU A 99 -13.30 6.21 -9.27
CA GLU A 99 -14.25 5.19 -9.76
C GLU A 99 -13.67 4.21 -10.80
N PRO A 100 -12.83 4.62 -11.77
CA PRO A 100 -12.25 3.69 -12.74
C PRO A 100 -10.95 3.02 -12.24
N PHE A 101 -10.55 3.23 -10.98
CA PHE A 101 -9.24 2.86 -10.47
C PHE A 101 -8.89 1.38 -10.71
N LEU A 102 -9.74 0.45 -10.27
CA LEU A 102 -9.45 -0.98 -10.38
C LEU A 102 -9.34 -1.43 -11.83
N GLN A 103 -10.23 -0.96 -12.70
CA GLN A 103 -10.19 -1.26 -14.14
C GLN A 103 -8.90 -0.73 -14.76
N ARG A 104 -8.57 0.55 -14.54
CA ARG A 104 -7.38 1.18 -15.13
C ARG A 104 -6.07 0.59 -14.64
N MET A 105 -6.03 0.16 -13.38
CA MET A 105 -4.87 -0.57 -12.85
C MET A 105 -4.72 -1.93 -13.51
N LEU A 106 -5.82 -2.64 -13.75
CA LEU A 106 -5.79 -3.95 -14.42
C LEU A 106 -5.42 -3.82 -15.90
N ASP A 107 -5.92 -2.80 -16.61
CA ASP A 107 -5.59 -2.52 -18.01
C ASP A 107 -4.10 -2.27 -18.22
N ALA A 108 -3.40 -1.75 -17.20
CA ALA A 108 -1.96 -1.47 -17.26
C ALA A 108 -1.08 -2.70 -16.90
N VAL A 109 -1.69 -3.86 -16.65
CA VAL A 109 -0.92 -5.08 -16.36
C VAL A 109 -0.13 -5.51 -17.58
N ALA A 110 1.16 -5.75 -17.39
CA ALA A 110 2.04 -6.26 -18.44
C ALA A 110 3.05 -7.24 -17.85
N GLU A 111 3.59 -8.12 -18.69
CA GLU A 111 4.58 -9.11 -18.26
C GLU A 111 5.83 -8.43 -17.66
N GLY A 112 6.25 -8.89 -16.49
CA GLY A 112 7.40 -8.35 -15.76
C GLY A 112 7.18 -6.96 -15.15
N ALA A 113 5.99 -6.37 -15.30
CA ALA A 113 5.67 -5.04 -14.78
C ALA A 113 4.63 -5.06 -13.67
N ILE A 114 4.72 -4.09 -12.78
CA ILE A 114 3.70 -3.76 -11.78
C ILE A 114 3.06 -2.43 -12.16
N PRO A 115 1.73 -2.36 -12.36
CA PRO A 115 1.02 -1.10 -12.52
C PRO A 115 1.17 -0.19 -11.30
N ILE A 116 1.39 1.10 -11.55
CA ILE A 116 1.39 2.17 -10.55
C ILE A 116 0.39 3.24 -10.94
N CYS A 117 -0.31 3.79 -9.94
CA CYS A 117 -1.33 4.81 -10.13
C CYS A 117 -0.82 6.22 -9.85
N LYS A 118 -1.55 7.22 -10.33
CA LYS A 118 -1.39 8.61 -9.89
C LYS A 118 -1.86 8.75 -8.45
N MET A 119 -1.11 9.49 -7.63
CA MET A 119 -1.55 9.87 -6.29
C MET A 119 -1.82 11.37 -6.26
N VAL A 120 -2.95 11.75 -5.68
CA VAL A 120 -3.31 13.14 -5.39
C VAL A 120 -3.47 13.26 -3.89
N ALA A 121 -2.64 14.06 -3.25
CA ALA A 121 -2.80 14.36 -1.83
C ALA A 121 -3.84 15.46 -1.62
N PHE A 122 -4.67 15.35 -0.58
CA PHE A 122 -5.66 16.37 -0.21
C PHE A 122 -5.68 16.61 1.29
N ASP A 123 -5.99 17.83 1.67
CA ASP A 123 -6.12 18.23 3.06
C ASP A 123 -7.43 17.72 3.67
N ASP A 124 -7.36 17.10 4.85
CA ASP A 124 -8.51 16.49 5.53
C ASP A 124 -9.63 17.47 5.87
N LYS A 125 -9.28 18.72 6.21
CA LYS A 125 -10.25 19.73 6.65
C LYS A 125 -10.92 20.47 5.50
N THR A 126 -10.15 20.76 4.46
CA THR A 126 -10.61 21.58 3.32
C THR A 126 -11.00 20.74 2.11
N SER A 127 -10.61 19.48 2.06
CA SER A 127 -10.73 18.59 0.90
C SER A 127 -10.03 19.11 -0.37
N LEU A 128 -9.21 20.16 -0.25
CA LEU A 128 -8.49 20.74 -1.38
C LEU A 128 -7.21 19.94 -1.67
N PRO A 129 -6.85 19.77 -2.95
CA PRO A 129 -5.57 19.17 -3.32
C PRO A 129 -4.40 19.98 -2.76
N ILE A 130 -3.36 19.26 -2.33
CA ILE A 130 -2.09 19.85 -1.89
C ILE A 130 -0.95 19.30 -2.74
N PRO A 131 0.05 20.12 -3.10
CA PRO A 131 1.19 19.66 -3.88
C PRO A 131 1.95 18.52 -3.20
N TYR A 132 2.27 17.50 -3.97
CA TYR A 132 2.99 16.33 -3.47
C TYR A 132 4.02 15.83 -4.48
N TRP A 133 4.97 14.99 -4.05
CA TRP A 133 6.05 14.47 -4.91
C TRP A 133 5.53 13.74 -6.16
N SER A 134 4.36 13.15 -6.10
CA SER A 134 3.74 12.44 -7.21
C SER A 134 3.35 13.34 -8.37
N ASP A 135 3.02 14.61 -8.11
CA ASP A 135 2.60 15.55 -9.17
C ASP A 135 3.75 15.75 -10.15
N VAL A 136 4.94 16.11 -9.64
CA VAL A 136 6.15 16.28 -10.45
C VAL A 136 6.55 14.98 -11.16
N PHE A 137 6.34 13.82 -10.49
CA PHE A 137 6.63 12.53 -11.11
C PHE A 137 5.74 12.30 -12.34
N TRP A 138 4.42 12.54 -12.22
CA TRP A 138 3.45 12.32 -13.30
C TRP A 138 3.55 13.35 -14.43
N GLU A 139 4.00 14.56 -14.15
CA GLU A 139 4.29 15.59 -15.19
C GLU A 139 5.48 15.19 -16.09
N ASN A 140 6.43 14.43 -15.56
CA ASN A 140 7.64 14.04 -16.27
C ASN A 140 7.58 12.64 -16.93
N HIS A 141 6.43 11.94 -16.82
CA HIS A 141 6.27 10.58 -17.35
C HIS A 141 4.93 10.43 -18.06
N THR A 142 4.87 9.50 -19.01
CA THR A 142 3.68 9.25 -19.83
C THR A 142 2.95 7.97 -19.45
N VAL A 143 1.63 7.96 -19.61
CA VAL A 143 0.79 6.76 -19.44
C VAL A 143 1.33 5.60 -20.28
N GLY A 144 1.36 4.40 -19.71
CA GLY A 144 1.90 3.20 -20.35
C GLY A 144 3.44 3.09 -20.33
N GLN A 145 4.14 4.14 -19.90
CA GLN A 145 5.59 4.11 -19.78
C GLN A 145 6.05 3.05 -18.77
N ARG A 146 7.04 2.26 -19.17
CA ARG A 146 7.70 1.27 -18.31
C ARG A 146 8.97 1.87 -17.72
N LEU A 147 9.05 1.92 -16.42
CA LEU A 147 10.18 2.48 -15.67
C LEU A 147 10.94 1.37 -14.94
N ARG A 148 12.26 1.47 -14.91
CA ARG A 148 13.08 0.59 -14.07
C ARG A 148 12.85 0.92 -12.59
N LYS A 149 13.12 -0.05 -11.72
CA LYS A 149 12.96 0.10 -10.26
C LYS A 149 13.62 1.35 -9.67
N MET A 150 14.74 1.76 -10.24
CA MET A 150 15.48 2.95 -9.76
C MET A 150 14.77 4.26 -10.09
N GLU A 151 14.13 4.34 -11.26
CA GLU A 151 13.41 5.52 -11.73
C GLU A 151 12.14 5.76 -10.93
N ALA A 152 11.42 4.68 -10.59
CA ALA A 152 10.17 4.72 -9.81
C ALA A 152 10.33 4.21 -8.36
N ARG A 153 11.54 4.30 -7.78
CA ARG A 153 11.84 3.72 -6.45
C ARG A 153 10.94 4.24 -5.32
N THR A 154 10.41 5.44 -5.44
CA THR A 154 9.52 6.05 -4.45
C THR A 154 8.22 5.24 -4.32
N TYR A 155 7.68 4.72 -5.42
CA TYR A 155 6.53 3.82 -5.41
C TYR A 155 6.81 2.49 -4.68
N LEU A 156 8.07 2.08 -4.61
CA LEU A 156 8.48 0.89 -3.85
C LEU A 156 8.78 1.20 -2.37
N SER A 157 8.37 2.36 -1.87
CA SER A 157 8.52 2.76 -0.45
C SER A 157 7.20 2.76 0.32
N THR A 158 6.09 2.48 -0.34
CA THR A 158 4.76 2.33 0.27
C THR A 158 4.13 1.00 -0.14
N ALA A 159 3.18 0.48 0.63
CA ALA A 159 2.38 -0.68 0.24
C ALA A 159 1.35 -0.31 -0.84
N CYS A 160 0.73 0.85 -0.70
CA CYS A 160 -0.29 1.38 -1.61
C CYS A 160 0.26 1.80 -2.98
N LEU A 161 -0.57 2.34 -3.85
CA LEU A 161 -0.24 2.89 -5.17
C LEU A 161 0.17 1.86 -6.25
N LYS A 162 -0.01 0.58 -6.01
CA LYS A 162 0.42 -0.50 -6.92
C LYS A 162 -0.59 -1.61 -6.99
N LEU A 163 -0.74 -2.22 -8.16
CA LEU A 163 -1.42 -3.49 -8.34
C LEU A 163 -0.37 -4.60 -8.45
N ILE A 164 -0.27 -5.44 -7.42
CA ILE A 164 0.81 -6.42 -7.28
C ILE A 164 0.28 -7.81 -7.66
N PRO A 165 0.88 -8.52 -8.63
CA PRO A 165 0.52 -9.91 -8.89
C PRO A 165 0.73 -10.77 -7.64
N MET A 166 -0.27 -11.55 -7.22
CA MET A 166 -0.17 -12.43 -6.05
C MET A 166 1.00 -13.40 -6.18
N LYS A 167 1.29 -13.87 -7.39
CA LYS A 167 2.46 -14.73 -7.68
C LYS A 167 3.82 -14.07 -7.37
N TYR A 168 3.90 -12.72 -7.31
CA TYR A 168 5.13 -12.03 -6.90
C TYR A 168 5.26 -11.96 -5.38
N ILE A 169 4.13 -11.92 -4.69
CA ILE A 169 4.08 -11.97 -3.23
C ILE A 169 4.41 -13.38 -2.74
N GLY A 170 3.70 -14.40 -3.23
CA GLY A 170 3.84 -15.78 -2.78
C GLY A 170 3.68 -15.87 -1.26
N GLU A 171 4.65 -16.49 -0.60
CA GLU A 171 4.67 -16.63 0.87
C GLU A 171 5.29 -15.44 1.62
N ARG A 172 5.71 -14.41 0.90
CA ARG A 172 6.31 -13.23 1.54
C ARG A 172 5.27 -12.44 2.32
N ARG A 173 5.65 -11.99 3.50
CA ARG A 173 4.78 -11.24 4.41
C ARG A 173 5.48 -9.99 4.91
N PHE A 174 4.67 -9.01 5.36
CA PHE A 174 5.20 -7.84 6.06
C PHE A 174 5.87 -8.26 7.37
N ASP A 175 7.03 -7.70 7.66
CA ASP A 175 7.75 -8.00 8.89
C ASP A 175 7.15 -7.22 10.06
N ARG A 176 6.41 -7.92 10.93
CA ARG A 176 5.68 -7.37 12.08
C ARG A 176 6.57 -6.70 13.13
N ARG A 177 7.88 -6.94 13.08
CA ARG A 177 8.85 -6.30 13.99
C ARG A 177 9.04 -4.81 13.71
N PHE A 178 8.65 -4.34 12.52
CA PHE A 178 8.80 -2.95 12.10
C PHE A 178 7.44 -2.24 12.10
N LYS A 179 7.42 -1.05 12.75
CA LYS A 179 6.28 -0.12 12.73
C LYS A 179 6.48 1.02 11.75
N ASN A 180 7.65 1.02 11.07
CA ASN A 180 8.03 1.96 10.01
C ASN A 180 9.10 1.36 9.14
N GLY A 181 8.94 1.60 7.81
CA GLY A 181 9.79 1.03 6.80
C GLY A 181 9.42 -0.42 6.47
N GLU A 182 8.36 -0.96 7.09
CA GLU A 182 7.80 -2.28 6.79
C GLU A 182 7.36 -2.38 5.33
N ASP A 183 6.74 -1.31 4.79
CA ASP A 183 6.27 -1.24 3.41
C ASP A 183 7.44 -1.31 2.42
N ALA A 184 8.47 -0.52 2.67
CA ALA A 184 9.66 -0.50 1.83
C ALA A 184 10.43 -1.83 1.91
N LEU A 185 10.47 -2.46 3.10
CA LEU A 185 11.08 -3.78 3.29
C LEU A 185 10.29 -4.87 2.56
N PHE A 186 8.96 -4.84 2.64
CA PHE A 186 8.09 -5.76 1.91
C PHE A 186 8.26 -5.57 0.39
N ALA A 187 8.21 -4.33 -0.10
CA ALA A 187 8.43 -4.03 -1.52
C ALA A 187 9.83 -4.47 -1.99
N PHE A 188 10.87 -4.33 -1.15
CA PHE A 188 12.18 -4.86 -1.45
C PHE A 188 12.16 -6.40 -1.52
N SER A 189 11.48 -7.07 -0.60
CA SER A 189 11.43 -8.54 -0.56
C SER A 189 10.84 -9.16 -1.83
N ILE A 190 9.88 -8.48 -2.49
CA ILE A 190 9.26 -8.93 -3.75
C ILE A 190 9.94 -8.37 -5.00
N SER A 191 10.94 -7.49 -4.84
CA SER A 191 11.58 -6.78 -5.95
C SER A 191 12.42 -7.67 -6.89
N ASP A 192 12.70 -8.90 -6.47
CA ASP A 192 13.31 -9.94 -7.31
C ASP A 192 12.41 -10.35 -8.49
N LYS A 193 11.10 -10.17 -8.35
CA LYS A 193 10.09 -10.50 -9.36
C LYS A 193 9.72 -9.30 -10.25
N ILE A 194 10.06 -8.09 -9.81
CA ILE A 194 9.71 -6.85 -10.52
C ILE A 194 10.82 -6.50 -11.50
N GLN A 195 10.50 -6.42 -12.78
CA GLN A 195 11.42 -5.90 -13.79
C GLN A 195 11.18 -4.40 -14.01
N TYR A 196 9.92 -4.01 -14.17
CA TYR A 196 9.48 -2.65 -14.46
C TYR A 196 8.29 -2.24 -13.57
N LEU A 197 8.07 -0.95 -13.46
CA LEU A 197 6.82 -0.35 -13.03
C LEU A 197 6.18 0.30 -14.26
N CYS A 198 4.86 0.14 -14.45
CA CYS A 198 4.14 0.68 -15.59
C CYS A 198 3.12 1.72 -15.11
N LEU A 199 3.15 2.91 -15.70
CA LEU A 199 2.17 3.95 -15.38
C LEU A 199 0.79 3.56 -15.93
N ALA A 200 -0.19 3.43 -15.04
CA ALA A 200 -1.58 3.23 -15.42
C ALA A 200 -2.16 4.50 -16.07
N ASP A 201 -3.40 4.43 -16.55
CA ASP A 201 -4.11 5.60 -17.04
C ASP A 201 -4.20 6.68 -15.95
N SER A 202 -4.13 7.96 -16.35
CA SER A 202 -4.14 9.11 -15.45
C SER A 202 -5.42 9.26 -14.63
N SER A 203 -6.51 8.57 -15.03
CA SER A 203 -7.76 8.49 -14.28
C SER A 203 -7.72 7.46 -13.15
N ALA A 204 -6.71 6.59 -13.10
CA ALA A 204 -6.44 5.73 -11.94
C ALA A 204 -5.81 6.55 -10.82
N ILE A 205 -6.63 7.19 -10.01
CA ILE A 205 -6.18 8.11 -8.97
C ILE A 205 -6.36 7.48 -7.58
N TYR A 206 -5.30 7.52 -6.80
CA TYR A 206 -5.29 7.24 -5.38
C TYR A 206 -5.29 8.58 -4.64
N TYR A 207 -6.36 8.90 -3.93
CA TYR A 207 -6.50 10.12 -3.14
C TYR A 207 -5.98 9.88 -1.73
N ARG A 208 -4.83 10.48 -1.44
CA ARG A 208 -4.19 10.39 -0.13
C ARG A 208 -4.66 11.52 0.78
N ARG A 209 -5.27 11.17 1.91
CA ARG A 209 -5.67 12.13 2.94
C ARG A 209 -4.45 12.55 3.77
N VAL A 210 -4.27 13.86 3.91
CA VAL A 210 -3.26 14.43 4.81
C VAL A 210 -3.95 15.02 6.02
N ARG A 211 -3.72 14.41 7.18
CA ARG A 211 -4.33 14.81 8.44
C ARG A 211 -3.30 15.02 9.54
N GLU A 212 -3.65 15.88 10.48
CA GLU A 212 -2.88 16.06 11.71
C GLU A 212 -2.89 14.75 12.53
N ASN A 213 -1.79 14.48 13.23
CA ASN A 213 -1.65 13.29 14.08
C ASN A 213 -1.72 11.92 13.37
N SER A 214 -1.43 11.87 12.06
CA SER A 214 -1.28 10.61 11.37
C SER A 214 -0.08 9.80 11.91
N ALA A 215 -0.04 8.49 11.65
CA ALA A 215 1.10 7.65 12.02
C ALA A 215 2.43 8.17 11.42
N PHE A 216 2.36 8.84 10.27
CA PHE A 216 3.48 9.45 9.58
C PHE A 216 4.02 10.70 10.28
N THR A 217 3.14 11.55 10.87
CA THR A 217 3.52 12.81 11.52
C THR A 217 3.96 12.64 12.98
N LYS A 218 3.79 11.46 13.56
CA LYS A 218 4.12 11.19 14.97
C LYS A 218 5.62 11.33 15.23
N LYS A 219 6.01 12.28 16.08
CA LYS A 219 7.39 12.49 16.48
C LYS A 219 7.96 11.29 17.22
N ARG A 220 9.17 10.87 16.87
CA ARG A 220 9.93 9.79 17.49
C ARG A 220 11.24 10.30 18.04
N SER A 221 11.72 9.68 19.11
CA SER A 221 13.05 10.01 19.63
C SER A 221 14.16 9.58 18.66
N ARG A 222 15.31 10.27 18.70
CA ARG A 222 16.49 9.92 17.89
C ARG A 222 16.92 8.45 18.10
N TRP A 223 16.86 7.97 19.33
CA TRP A 223 17.20 6.58 19.66
C TRP A 223 16.26 5.57 19.00
N GLN A 224 14.96 5.86 18.98
CA GLN A 224 13.99 5.01 18.30
C GLN A 224 14.21 4.97 16.79
N LYS A 225 14.50 6.13 16.16
CA LYS A 225 14.82 6.21 14.74
C LYS A 225 16.10 5.42 14.42
N MET A 226 17.15 5.61 15.19
CA MET A 226 18.43 4.96 15.00
C MET A 226 18.36 3.45 15.18
N SER A 227 17.73 2.98 16.26
CA SER A 227 17.52 1.55 16.52
C SER A 227 16.70 0.90 15.42
N ASN A 228 15.61 1.54 14.98
CA ASN A 228 14.79 1.05 13.86
C ASN A 228 15.61 1.02 12.54
N GLY A 229 16.41 2.06 12.27
CA GLY A 229 17.28 2.15 11.11
C GLY A 229 18.30 1.01 11.05
N ILE A 230 19.00 0.73 12.15
CA ILE A 230 19.98 -0.37 12.23
C ILE A 230 19.28 -1.72 11.96
N ARG A 231 18.12 -1.95 12.56
CA ARG A 231 17.35 -3.19 12.35
C ARG A 231 16.86 -3.33 10.91
N LEU A 232 16.42 -2.25 10.26
CA LEU A 232 16.03 -2.25 8.84
C LEU A 232 17.22 -2.54 7.93
N VAL A 233 18.38 -1.89 8.17
CA VAL A 233 19.62 -2.17 7.44
C VAL A 233 19.96 -3.65 7.53
N ALA A 234 19.91 -4.24 8.74
CA ALA A 234 20.17 -5.66 8.93
C ALA A 234 19.16 -6.54 8.18
N ALA A 235 17.87 -6.16 8.17
CA ALA A 235 16.82 -6.90 7.46
C ALA A 235 17.01 -6.85 5.93
N TYR A 236 17.29 -5.68 5.36
CA TYR A 236 17.63 -5.55 3.94
C TYR A 236 18.86 -6.37 3.56
N SER A 237 19.91 -6.28 4.39
CA SER A 237 21.17 -7.02 4.16
C SER A 237 20.95 -8.52 4.22
N LYS A 238 20.16 -9.00 5.18
CA LYS A 238 19.80 -10.44 5.27
C LYS A 238 19.11 -10.92 3.98
N LEU A 239 18.13 -10.16 3.48
CA LEU A 239 17.44 -10.50 2.22
C LEU A 239 18.38 -10.48 1.03
N TYR A 240 19.21 -9.45 0.91
CA TYR A 240 20.14 -9.29 -0.21
C TYR A 240 21.19 -10.39 -0.23
N PHE A 241 21.89 -10.63 0.89
CA PHE A 241 22.97 -11.61 0.95
C PHE A 241 22.49 -13.07 0.95
N ALA A 242 21.22 -13.32 1.30
CA ALA A 242 20.64 -14.66 1.12
C ALA A 242 20.45 -15.05 -0.37
N ALA A 243 20.32 -14.08 -1.28
CA ALA A 243 20.14 -14.32 -2.70
C ALA A 243 20.64 -13.15 -3.57
N PRO A 244 21.95 -12.83 -3.57
CA PRO A 244 22.49 -11.61 -4.19
C PRO A 244 22.23 -11.54 -5.70
N CYS A 245 22.17 -12.69 -6.39
CA CYS A 245 21.86 -12.73 -7.83
C CYS A 245 20.39 -12.43 -8.18
N LYS A 246 19.49 -12.44 -7.19
CA LYS A 246 18.05 -12.15 -7.42
C LYS A 246 17.71 -10.68 -7.21
N TYR A 247 18.44 -9.98 -6.35
CA TYR A 247 18.17 -8.59 -6.01
C TYR A 247 19.15 -7.64 -6.68
N SER A 248 18.66 -6.48 -7.12
CA SER A 248 19.50 -5.43 -7.69
C SER A 248 20.36 -4.77 -6.61
N PHE A 249 21.69 -4.82 -6.74
CA PHE A 249 22.60 -4.15 -5.81
C PHE A 249 22.39 -2.64 -5.74
N PRO A 250 22.25 -1.90 -6.87
CA PRO A 250 21.94 -0.47 -6.80
C PRO A 250 20.64 -0.19 -6.03
N PHE A 251 19.60 -1.01 -6.23
CA PHE A 251 18.34 -0.83 -5.49
C PHE A 251 18.51 -1.12 -4.00
N TYR A 252 19.23 -2.17 -3.63
CA TYR A 252 19.60 -2.46 -2.24
C TYR A 252 20.34 -1.28 -1.60
N LEU A 253 21.37 -0.76 -2.27
CA LEU A 253 22.16 0.37 -1.76
C LEU A 253 21.26 1.60 -1.50
N THR A 254 20.31 1.90 -2.39
CA THR A 254 19.38 3.02 -2.15
C THR A 254 18.50 2.82 -0.93
N ARG A 255 18.11 1.57 -0.60
CA ARG A 255 17.32 1.27 0.62
C ARG A 255 18.17 1.53 1.87
N ILE A 256 19.42 1.09 1.86
CA ILE A 256 20.35 1.33 2.96
C ILE A 256 20.55 2.85 3.18
N LEU A 257 20.92 3.58 2.11
CA LEU A 257 21.16 5.03 2.19
C LEU A 257 19.92 5.81 2.64
N ALA A 258 18.72 5.48 2.12
CA ALA A 258 17.48 6.11 2.53
C ALA A 258 17.16 5.84 4.02
N THR A 259 17.40 4.59 4.48
CA THR A 259 17.20 4.22 5.89
C THR A 259 18.15 4.95 6.81
N LEU A 260 19.42 5.04 6.45
CA LEU A 260 20.43 5.77 7.23
C LEU A 260 20.12 7.27 7.28
N ARG A 261 19.73 7.87 6.15
CA ARG A 261 19.32 9.28 6.11
C ARG A 261 18.12 9.54 7.03
N ALA A 262 17.07 8.73 6.97
CA ALA A 262 15.91 8.87 7.83
C ALA A 262 16.24 8.67 9.33
N ALA A 263 17.23 7.83 9.64
CA ALA A 263 17.67 7.59 11.01
C ALA A 263 18.52 8.75 11.59
N LEU A 264 19.26 9.48 10.75
CA LEU A 264 20.25 10.47 11.18
C LEU A 264 19.78 11.92 10.99
N CYS A 265 18.98 12.21 9.94
CA CYS A 265 18.72 13.58 9.48
C CYS A 265 17.26 14.03 9.70
N GLU A 266 16.34 13.13 9.95
CA GLU A 266 14.92 13.40 10.21
C GLU A 266 14.57 13.06 11.67
#